data_4079107294f81bb6cfe9517f5a3613c1
#
_entry.id   4079107294f81bb6cfe9517f5a3613c1
#
_cell.length_a   1.000
_cell.length_b   1.000
_cell.length_c   1.000
_cell.angle_alpha   90.00
_cell.angle_beta   90.00
_cell.angle_gamma   90.00
#
_symmetry.space_group_name_H-M   'P 1'
#
loop_
_entity.id
_entity.type
_entity.pdbx_description
1 polymer ?
#
loop_
_entity_poly.entity_id
_entity_poly.type
_entity_poly.pdbx_seq_one_letter_code
_entity_poly.pdbx_strand_id
1 'polypeptide(L)'
;MRAVLTVAAAVLAARPVAADPTESRVLTAPTAWLPPSGAATATLGIDHRGDTAVFAGASLDGLAELEIDEDSDVRGCTDCAMQRTPLRLGRAGFRIGAHQDWLHGMPALVLGVRATFAAYEPAVDAPRVTDAYVVASRDLGVVRLHAGVDALAASVADHRSAAALRPLAGVELHPPMYPRSSLLGDLAWEPELDAVHGPVLRWMLGIGVRYQAFSWGSVELAVRARQGDDLGGATVMARFNAIARR
;
A
#
# COMPACT_ATOMS: atom_id res chain seq x y z
N MET A 1 -2.05 -17.88 7.43
CA MET A 1 -1.08 -18.29 6.40
C MET A 1 -1.63 -19.19 5.30
N ARG A 2 -2.32 -20.32 5.57
CA ARG A 2 -2.83 -21.22 4.50
C ARG A 2 -3.80 -20.55 3.51
N ALA A 3 -4.73 -19.72 3.98
CA ALA A 3 -5.70 -19.03 3.10
C ALA A 3 -5.04 -18.01 2.16
N VAL A 4 -4.06 -17.26 2.64
CA VAL A 4 -3.31 -16.27 1.83
C VAL A 4 -2.48 -16.95 0.75
N LEU A 5 -1.84 -18.07 1.08
CA LEU A 5 -1.10 -18.88 0.08
C LEU A 5 -2.03 -19.44 -0.99
N THR A 6 -3.28 -19.79 -0.66
CA THR A 6 -4.25 -20.31 -1.63
C THR A 6 -4.70 -19.21 -2.60
N VAL A 7 -4.92 -17.98 -2.14
CA VAL A 7 -5.26 -16.84 -3.00
C VAL A 7 -4.11 -16.49 -3.92
N ALA A 8 -2.87 -16.43 -3.42
CA ALA A 8 -1.69 -16.19 -4.23
C ALA A 8 -1.48 -17.29 -5.29
N ALA A 9 -1.71 -18.56 -4.95
CA ALA A 9 -1.62 -19.66 -5.89
C ALA A 9 -2.71 -19.63 -6.98
N ALA A 10 -3.92 -19.18 -6.64
CA ALA A 10 -5.02 -19.02 -7.61
C ALA A 10 -4.72 -17.90 -8.62
N VAL A 11 -4.10 -16.80 -8.18
CA VAL A 11 -3.67 -15.70 -9.06
C VAL A 11 -2.58 -16.16 -10.03
N LEU A 12 -1.64 -16.98 -9.58
CA LEU A 12 -0.56 -17.52 -10.42
C LEU A 12 -1.03 -18.54 -11.46
N ALA A 13 -2.17 -19.19 -11.26
CA ALA A 13 -2.76 -20.16 -12.19
C ALA A 13 -3.61 -19.51 -13.30
N ALA A 14 -3.90 -18.21 -13.22
CA ALA A 14 -4.69 -17.50 -14.22
C ALA A 14 -3.87 -17.22 -15.49
N ARG A 15 -4.55 -17.21 -16.65
CA ARG A 15 -3.90 -16.97 -17.95
C ARG A 15 -3.30 -15.56 -17.99
N PRO A 16 -2.06 -15.39 -18.48
CA PRO A 16 -1.44 -14.08 -18.61
C PRO A 16 -2.23 -13.22 -19.60
N VAL A 17 -2.63 -12.05 -19.20
CA VAL A 17 -3.21 -11.02 -20.05
C VAL A 17 -2.19 -9.89 -20.16
N ALA A 18 -1.95 -9.43 -21.39
CA ALA A 18 -1.16 -8.22 -21.60
C ALA A 18 -1.94 -7.02 -21.03
N ALA A 19 -1.62 -6.67 -19.81
CA ALA A 19 -2.16 -5.52 -19.11
C ALA A 19 -1.02 -4.71 -18.56
N ASP A 20 -1.07 -3.41 -18.78
CA ASP A 20 -0.37 -2.49 -17.90
C ASP A 20 -0.89 -2.77 -16.48
N PRO A 21 -0.10 -3.36 -15.57
CA PRO A 21 -0.57 -3.60 -14.23
C PRO A 21 -0.75 -2.24 -13.57
N THR A 22 -1.99 -1.77 -13.58
CA THR A 22 -2.38 -0.57 -12.85
C THR A 22 -2.32 -0.92 -11.38
N GLU A 23 -1.22 -0.57 -10.79
CA GLU A 23 -0.94 -0.86 -9.39
C GLU A 23 -1.81 0.01 -8.51
N SER A 24 -2.44 -0.59 -7.54
CA SER A 24 -3.29 0.13 -6.58
C SER A 24 -2.53 1.05 -5.64
N ARG A 25 -1.20 0.93 -5.62
CA ARG A 25 -0.30 1.76 -4.80
C ARG A 25 0.97 2.10 -5.56
N VAL A 26 1.57 3.26 -5.27
CA VAL A 26 2.93 3.59 -5.74
C VAL A 26 3.92 2.68 -5.02
N LEU A 27 4.23 2.94 -3.78
CA LEU A 27 4.95 2.05 -2.85
C LEU A 27 4.07 1.80 -1.62
N THR A 28 3.73 2.85 -0.88
CA THR A 28 2.84 2.83 0.27
C THR A 28 1.58 3.65 -0.01
N ALA A 29 1.73 4.81 -0.66
CA ALA A 29 0.62 5.69 -0.99
C ALA A 29 -0.34 5.02 -2.00
N PRO A 30 -1.67 5.05 -1.74
CA PRO A 30 -2.66 4.55 -2.68
C PRO A 30 -2.68 5.40 -3.96
N THR A 31 -3.08 4.77 -5.07
CA THR A 31 -3.36 5.44 -6.34
C THR A 31 -4.86 5.46 -6.62
N ALA A 32 -5.31 6.27 -7.57
CA ALA A 32 -6.68 6.21 -8.08
C ALA A 32 -6.84 5.22 -9.25
N TRP A 33 -5.88 4.36 -9.49
CA TRP A 33 -6.00 3.28 -10.45
C TRP A 33 -6.74 2.10 -9.83
N LEU A 34 -7.83 1.69 -10.46
CA LEU A 34 -8.57 0.48 -10.12
C LEU A 34 -8.22 -0.61 -11.13
N PRO A 35 -7.97 -1.84 -10.68
CA PRO A 35 -7.73 -2.95 -11.60
C PRO A 35 -8.92 -3.16 -12.52
N PRO A 36 -8.71 -3.69 -13.73
CA PRO A 36 -9.80 -3.95 -14.67
C PRO A 36 -10.85 -4.90 -14.10
N SER A 37 -12.05 -4.85 -14.67
CA SER A 37 -13.16 -5.74 -14.29
C SER A 37 -12.76 -7.21 -14.20
N GLY A 38 -13.11 -7.85 -13.09
CA GLY A 38 -12.82 -9.26 -12.84
C GLY A 38 -11.35 -9.58 -12.60
N ALA A 39 -10.47 -8.57 -12.44
CA ALA A 39 -9.09 -8.80 -12.11
C ALA A 39 -8.91 -9.12 -10.62
N ALA A 40 -7.96 -10.00 -10.34
CA ALA A 40 -7.42 -10.21 -9.00
C ALA A 40 -5.96 -9.77 -8.97
N THR A 41 -5.56 -9.09 -7.91
CA THR A 41 -4.19 -8.60 -7.69
C THR A 41 -3.59 -9.26 -6.46
N ALA A 42 -2.29 -9.45 -6.46
CA ALA A 42 -1.55 -9.92 -5.30
C ALA A 42 -0.17 -9.26 -5.25
N THR A 43 0.26 -8.89 -4.07
CA THR A 43 1.61 -8.39 -3.79
C THR A 43 2.23 -9.20 -2.66
N LEU A 44 3.46 -9.60 -2.84
CA LEU A 44 4.29 -10.21 -1.81
C LEU A 44 5.55 -9.37 -1.65
N GLY A 45 5.84 -8.94 -0.45
CA GLY A 45 7.01 -8.14 -0.13
C GLY A 45 7.82 -8.74 1.00
N ILE A 46 9.11 -8.47 0.99
CA ILE A 46 10.03 -8.76 2.08
C ILE A 46 11.00 -7.58 2.21
N ASP A 47 11.29 -7.20 3.42
CA ASP A 47 12.31 -6.20 3.70
C ASP A 47 13.64 -6.84 4.11
N HIS A 48 14.68 -6.02 4.23
CA HIS A 48 16.03 -6.46 4.61
C HIS A 48 16.12 -6.99 6.05
N ARG A 49 15.08 -6.83 6.87
CA ARG A 49 14.97 -7.36 8.25
C ARG A 49 14.21 -8.66 8.30
N GLY A 50 13.65 -9.11 7.15
CA GLY A 50 12.85 -10.30 7.03
C GLY A 50 11.36 -10.09 7.32
N ASP A 51 10.92 -8.84 7.50
CA ASP A 51 9.51 -8.53 7.65
C ASP A 51 8.79 -8.67 6.31
N THR A 52 7.57 -9.19 6.36
CA THR A 52 6.80 -9.51 5.17
C THR A 52 5.57 -8.61 5.06
N ALA A 53 5.24 -8.25 3.83
CA ALA A 53 3.98 -7.59 3.48
C ALA A 53 3.24 -8.43 2.45
N VAL A 54 1.94 -8.58 2.64
CA VAL A 54 1.06 -9.32 1.72
C VAL A 54 -0.14 -8.46 1.42
N PHE A 55 -0.49 -8.36 0.17
CA PHE A 55 -1.70 -7.70 -0.30
C PHE A 55 -2.43 -8.61 -1.28
N ALA A 56 -3.75 -8.64 -1.22
CA ALA A 56 -4.60 -9.26 -2.22
C ALA A 56 -5.81 -8.36 -2.48
N GLY A 57 -6.17 -8.21 -3.75
CA GLY A 57 -7.31 -7.41 -4.19
C GLY A 57 -8.16 -8.12 -5.21
N ALA A 58 -9.43 -7.75 -5.29
CA ALA A 58 -10.36 -8.21 -6.30
C ALA A 58 -11.19 -7.04 -6.83
N SER A 59 -11.14 -6.83 -8.14
CA SER A 59 -11.86 -5.75 -8.81
C SER A 59 -13.29 -6.14 -9.15
N LEU A 60 -14.22 -5.23 -8.87
CA LEU A 60 -15.63 -5.28 -9.22
C LEU A 60 -15.89 -4.24 -10.31
N ASP A 61 -16.12 -4.72 -11.53
CA ASP A 61 -16.45 -3.91 -12.72
C ASP A 61 -15.49 -2.75 -13.05
N GLY A 62 -14.25 -2.80 -12.54
CA GLY A 62 -13.27 -1.72 -12.72
C GLY A 62 -13.65 -0.41 -12.04
N LEU A 63 -14.71 -0.39 -11.23
CA LEU A 63 -15.20 0.77 -10.49
C LEU A 63 -15.00 0.64 -8.99
N ALA A 64 -14.80 -0.59 -8.51
CA ALA A 64 -14.57 -0.88 -7.10
C ALA A 64 -13.54 -2.00 -6.93
N GLU A 65 -12.89 -2.03 -5.78
CA GLU A 65 -11.97 -3.09 -5.38
C GLU A 65 -12.16 -3.44 -3.92
N LEU A 66 -12.20 -4.73 -3.63
CA LEU A 66 -12.04 -5.26 -2.28
C LEU A 66 -10.57 -5.59 -2.07
N GLU A 67 -10.02 -5.23 -0.94
CA GLU A 67 -8.63 -5.48 -0.61
C GLU A 67 -8.47 -6.10 0.78
N ILE A 68 -7.45 -6.94 0.91
CA ILE A 68 -6.99 -7.48 2.18
C ILE A 68 -5.49 -7.31 2.19
N ASP A 69 -4.94 -6.75 3.26
CA ASP A 69 -3.50 -6.66 3.44
C ASP A 69 -3.06 -7.14 4.82
N GLU A 70 -1.83 -7.65 4.87
CA GLU A 70 -1.04 -7.83 6.08
C GLU A 70 0.22 -7.01 5.88
N ASP A 71 0.33 -5.92 6.62
CA ASP A 71 1.38 -4.93 6.44
C ASP A 71 2.22 -4.81 7.72
N SER A 72 3.53 -4.88 7.57
CA SER A 72 4.51 -4.67 8.63
C SER A 72 4.97 -3.21 8.76
N ASP A 73 4.36 -2.29 8.01
CA ASP A 73 4.71 -0.86 8.08
C ASP A 73 4.25 -0.21 9.38
N VAL A 74 3.20 -0.74 10.01
CA VAL A 74 2.79 -0.32 11.35
C VAL A 74 3.79 -0.87 12.37
N ARG A 75 4.36 0.01 13.17
CA ARG A 75 5.29 -0.37 14.23
C ARG A 75 4.65 -0.25 15.60
N GLY A 76 4.97 -1.19 16.47
CA GLY A 76 4.53 -1.20 17.86
C GLY A 76 5.70 -1.30 18.81
N CYS A 77 5.49 -0.85 20.04
CA CYS A 77 6.48 -0.87 21.10
C CYS A 77 5.84 -0.74 22.48
N THR A 78 6.44 -1.36 23.48
CA THR A 78 6.06 -1.13 24.89
C THR A 78 6.59 0.25 25.34
N ASP A 79 7.79 0.60 24.88
CA ASP A 79 8.40 1.94 25.02
C ASP A 79 9.17 2.23 23.73
N CYS A 80 8.65 3.12 22.91
CA CYS A 80 9.21 3.43 21.60
C CYS A 80 10.56 4.17 21.66
N ALA A 81 10.97 4.65 22.82
CA ALA A 81 12.31 5.17 23.01
C ALA A 81 13.39 4.07 22.98
N MET A 82 13.01 2.82 23.28
CA MET A 82 13.95 1.71 23.40
C MET A 82 13.94 0.78 22.18
N GLN A 83 12.78 0.26 21.79
CA GLN A 83 12.70 -0.70 20.69
C GLN A 83 11.36 -0.63 19.97
N ARG A 84 11.42 -0.59 18.63
CA ARG A 84 10.25 -0.60 17.73
C ARG A 84 10.25 -1.90 16.96
N THR A 85 9.13 -2.59 16.97
CA THR A 85 8.94 -3.82 16.23
C THR A 85 7.80 -3.67 15.21
N PRO A 86 7.92 -4.20 14.00
CA PRO A 86 6.81 -4.29 13.08
C PRO A 86 5.65 -5.07 13.70
N LEU A 87 4.43 -4.55 13.54
CA LEU A 87 3.22 -5.25 13.94
C LEU A 87 2.59 -5.90 12.71
N ARG A 88 2.21 -7.16 12.84
CA ARG A 88 1.43 -7.84 11.81
C ARG A 88 -0.04 -7.56 12.03
N LEU A 89 -0.55 -6.59 11.27
CA LEU A 89 -1.96 -6.23 11.28
C LEU A 89 -2.62 -6.69 9.98
N GLY A 90 -3.63 -7.57 10.10
CA GLY A 90 -4.53 -7.85 8.99
C GLY A 90 -5.53 -6.72 8.84
N ARG A 91 -5.54 -6.07 7.68
CA ARG A 91 -6.51 -5.03 7.35
C ARG A 91 -7.37 -5.48 6.17
N ALA A 92 -8.64 -5.11 6.18
CA ALA A 92 -9.53 -5.26 5.05
C ALA A 92 -10.02 -3.89 4.61
N GLY A 93 -10.17 -3.72 3.31
CA GLY A 93 -10.56 -2.46 2.73
C GLY A 93 -11.48 -2.60 1.54
N PHE A 94 -12.07 -1.48 1.21
CA PHE A 94 -12.89 -1.30 0.03
C PHE A 94 -12.58 0.06 -0.56
N ARG A 95 -12.49 0.12 -1.90
CA ARG A 95 -12.34 1.39 -2.60
C ARG A 95 -13.22 1.43 -3.84
N ILE A 96 -13.73 2.63 -4.11
CA ILE A 96 -14.55 2.92 -5.28
C ILE A 96 -14.01 4.15 -5.99
N GLY A 97 -14.18 4.23 -7.29
CA GLY A 97 -13.73 5.40 -8.01
C GLY A 97 -14.15 5.46 -9.46
N ALA A 98 -13.60 6.44 -10.14
CA ALA A 98 -13.82 6.70 -11.54
C ALA A 98 -12.49 6.79 -12.27
N HIS A 99 -12.45 6.25 -13.49
CA HIS A 99 -11.27 6.26 -14.35
C HIS A 99 -10.90 7.70 -14.76
N GLN A 100 -9.63 7.88 -15.15
CA GLN A 100 -9.20 9.12 -15.78
C GLN A 100 -10.06 9.41 -17.02
N ASP A 101 -10.38 10.69 -17.20
CA ASP A 101 -11.17 11.21 -18.33
C ASP A 101 -12.62 10.69 -18.39
N TRP A 102 -13.16 10.11 -17.31
CA TRP A 102 -14.57 9.76 -17.19
C TRP A 102 -15.50 10.96 -17.41
N LEU A 103 -15.05 12.16 -17.02
CA LEU A 103 -15.48 13.45 -17.51
C LEU A 103 -14.27 14.10 -18.17
N HIS A 104 -14.45 14.70 -19.32
CA HIS A 104 -13.38 15.24 -20.14
C HIS A 104 -12.37 16.09 -19.34
N GLY A 105 -11.11 15.68 -19.33
CA GLY A 105 -10.02 16.36 -18.65
C GLY A 105 -9.91 16.07 -17.13
N MET A 106 -10.79 15.25 -16.55
CA MET A 106 -10.72 14.91 -15.11
C MET A 106 -9.66 13.86 -14.83
N PRO A 107 -8.95 13.95 -13.68
CA PRO A 107 -8.11 12.86 -13.20
C PRO A 107 -8.97 11.65 -12.79
N ALA A 108 -8.35 10.49 -12.68
CA ALA A 108 -8.96 9.37 -11.96
C ALA A 108 -9.16 9.77 -10.48
N LEU A 109 -10.26 9.34 -9.88
CA LEU A 109 -10.60 9.62 -8.49
C LEU A 109 -10.98 8.33 -7.78
N VAL A 110 -10.45 8.11 -6.58
CA VAL A 110 -10.80 6.98 -5.72
C VAL A 110 -11.06 7.46 -4.30
N LEU A 111 -12.14 6.95 -3.71
CA LEU A 111 -12.39 6.95 -2.27
C LEU A 111 -12.15 5.53 -1.76
N GLY A 112 -11.37 5.39 -0.70
CA GLY A 112 -11.09 4.10 -0.06
C GLY A 112 -11.21 4.17 1.44
N VAL A 113 -11.49 3.01 2.04
CA VAL A 113 -11.49 2.82 3.50
C VAL A 113 -10.81 1.49 3.80
N ARG A 114 -10.01 1.45 4.87
CA ARG A 114 -9.40 0.23 5.39
C ARG A 114 -9.51 0.20 6.91
N ALA A 115 -9.63 -0.99 7.48
CA ALA A 115 -9.67 -1.16 8.92
C ALA A 115 -9.03 -2.48 9.34
N THR A 116 -8.38 -2.47 10.49
CA THR A 116 -7.84 -3.68 11.12
C THR A 116 -8.96 -4.62 11.50
N PHE A 117 -8.88 -5.88 11.05
CA PHE A 117 -9.76 -6.97 11.47
C PHE A 117 -9.04 -8.03 12.31
N ALA A 118 -7.70 -8.11 12.22
CA ALA A 118 -6.88 -9.04 12.97
C ALA A 118 -5.54 -8.42 13.35
N ALA A 119 -5.04 -8.78 14.53
CA ALA A 119 -3.69 -8.45 14.98
C ALA A 119 -3.01 -9.76 15.41
N TYR A 120 -1.81 -10.00 14.90
CA TYR A 120 -1.04 -11.20 15.17
C TYR A 120 0.20 -10.82 16.00
N GLU A 121 0.38 -11.51 17.13
CA GLU A 121 1.52 -11.30 18.05
C GLU A 121 1.72 -9.82 18.43
N PRO A 122 0.72 -9.15 18.98
CA PRO A 122 0.82 -7.74 19.25
C PRO A 122 1.82 -7.47 20.40
N ALA A 123 2.85 -6.69 20.09
CA ALA A 123 3.67 -6.05 21.14
C ALA A 123 2.88 -4.95 21.89
N VAL A 124 1.66 -4.69 21.46
CA VAL A 124 0.75 -3.66 21.94
C VAL A 124 -0.65 -4.28 22.10
N ASP A 125 -1.32 -3.96 23.19
CA ASP A 125 -2.66 -4.48 23.46
C ASP A 125 -3.70 -3.84 22.54
N ALA A 126 -4.56 -4.69 21.95
CA ALA A 126 -5.69 -4.33 21.08
C ALA A 126 -5.38 -3.24 20.02
N PRO A 127 -4.31 -3.40 19.21
CA PRO A 127 -3.95 -2.40 18.22
C PRO A 127 -5.01 -2.31 17.11
N ARG A 128 -5.44 -1.08 16.77
CA ARG A 128 -6.38 -0.80 15.68
C ARG A 128 -5.87 0.34 14.83
N VAL A 129 -5.93 0.15 13.53
CA VAL A 129 -5.63 1.18 12.53
C VAL A 129 -6.78 1.21 11.54
N THR A 130 -7.30 2.39 11.28
CA THR A 130 -8.35 2.63 10.29
C THR A 130 -7.94 3.83 9.47
N ASP A 131 -8.05 3.73 8.17
CA ASP A 131 -7.86 4.86 7.27
C ASP A 131 -9.04 5.02 6.31
N ALA A 132 -9.30 6.28 5.93
CA ALA A 132 -10.23 6.64 4.89
C ALA A 132 -9.58 7.72 4.03
N TYR A 133 -9.42 7.47 2.74
CA TYR A 133 -8.68 8.36 1.86
C TYR A 133 -9.43 8.72 0.60
N VAL A 134 -9.08 9.89 0.05
CA VAL A 134 -9.45 10.32 -1.30
C VAL A 134 -8.16 10.59 -2.07
N VAL A 135 -8.04 10.00 -3.23
CA VAL A 135 -6.87 10.15 -4.12
C VAL A 135 -7.31 10.54 -5.51
N ALA A 136 -6.61 11.50 -6.10
CA ALA A 136 -6.65 11.81 -7.52
C ALA A 136 -5.36 11.32 -8.18
N SER A 137 -5.48 10.71 -9.37
CA SER A 137 -4.33 10.26 -10.16
C SER A 137 -4.45 10.72 -11.60
N ARG A 138 -3.33 11.20 -12.17
CA ARG A 138 -3.25 11.66 -13.55
C ARG A 138 -2.08 11.04 -14.27
N ASP A 139 -2.35 10.40 -15.40
CA ASP A 139 -1.33 9.93 -16.33
C ASP A 139 -1.08 11.03 -17.37
N LEU A 140 0.17 11.47 -17.46
CA LEU A 140 0.68 12.46 -18.40
C LEU A 140 1.65 11.82 -19.43
N GLY A 141 1.61 10.49 -19.57
CA GLY A 141 2.46 9.71 -20.43
C GLY A 141 3.77 9.29 -19.77
N VAL A 142 4.76 10.17 -19.72
CA VAL A 142 6.07 9.88 -19.09
C VAL A 142 5.98 9.95 -17.56
N VAL A 143 5.05 10.72 -17.03
CA VAL A 143 4.88 10.96 -15.59
C VAL A 143 3.46 10.62 -15.19
N ARG A 144 3.30 9.86 -14.12
CA ARG A 144 2.03 9.70 -13.40
C ARG A 144 2.12 10.41 -12.06
N LEU A 145 1.11 11.19 -11.74
CA LEU A 145 1.01 11.94 -10.49
C LEU A 145 -0.16 11.45 -9.67
N HIS A 146 0.05 11.34 -8.37
CA HIS A 146 -0.95 10.93 -7.40
C HIS A 146 -0.94 11.93 -6.24
N ALA A 147 -2.10 12.41 -5.85
CA ALA A 147 -2.23 13.30 -4.72
C ALA A 147 -3.57 13.08 -4.01
N GLY A 148 -3.57 13.20 -2.71
CA GLY A 148 -4.77 12.95 -1.94
C GLY A 148 -4.65 13.34 -0.49
N VAL A 149 -5.64 12.93 0.26
CA VAL A 149 -5.74 13.14 1.70
C VAL A 149 -6.21 11.85 2.35
N ASP A 150 -5.62 11.52 3.46
CA ASP A 150 -5.91 10.36 4.28
C ASP A 150 -6.36 10.79 5.69
N ALA A 151 -7.53 10.32 6.10
CA ALA A 151 -8.03 10.41 7.46
C ALA A 151 -7.61 9.16 8.22
N LEU A 152 -6.42 9.20 8.80
CA LEU A 152 -5.79 8.09 9.51
C LEU A 152 -6.13 8.15 10.99
N ALA A 153 -6.66 7.06 11.53
CA ALA A 153 -6.95 6.88 12.95
C ALA A 153 -6.26 5.61 13.46
N ALA A 154 -5.65 5.71 14.64
CA ALA A 154 -4.99 4.60 15.30
C ALA A 154 -5.32 4.58 16.78
N SER A 155 -5.43 3.41 17.38
CA SER A 155 -5.64 3.25 18.82
C SER A 155 -4.87 2.06 19.37
N VAL A 156 -4.53 2.16 20.66
CA VAL A 156 -3.95 1.09 21.47
C VAL A 156 -4.74 1.00 22.76
N ALA A 157 -5.09 -0.21 23.18
CA ALA A 157 -6.02 -0.46 24.28
C ALA A 157 -7.33 0.36 24.14
N ASP A 158 -8.15 0.40 25.16
CA ASP A 158 -9.49 1.04 25.07
C ASP A 158 -9.49 2.57 25.22
N HIS A 159 -8.34 3.19 25.49
CA HIS A 159 -8.32 4.59 25.96
C HIS A 159 -7.32 5.53 25.28
N ARG A 160 -6.49 5.04 24.38
CA ARG A 160 -5.48 5.87 23.70
C ARG A 160 -5.67 5.83 22.21
N SER A 161 -5.96 6.98 21.63
CA SER A 161 -6.17 7.11 20.19
C SER A 161 -5.53 8.38 19.65
N ALA A 162 -5.11 8.31 18.40
CA ALA A 162 -4.74 9.48 17.59
C ALA A 162 -5.49 9.41 16.27
N ALA A 163 -5.98 10.55 15.80
CA ALA A 163 -6.58 10.69 14.49
C ALA A 163 -6.16 12.01 13.86
N ALA A 164 -5.85 11.99 12.57
CA ALA A 164 -5.51 13.19 11.83
C ALA A 164 -5.78 13.04 10.34
N LEU A 165 -6.07 14.18 9.70
CA LEU A 165 -6.11 14.31 8.26
C LEU A 165 -4.69 14.59 7.76
N ARG A 166 -4.18 13.78 6.81
CA ARG A 166 -2.80 13.83 6.35
C ARG A 166 -2.74 13.87 4.82
N PRO A 167 -1.88 14.72 4.22
CA PRO A 167 -1.67 14.70 2.78
C PRO A 167 -0.92 13.43 2.38
N LEU A 168 -1.22 12.90 1.22
CA LEU A 168 -0.44 11.85 0.56
C LEU A 168 -0.12 12.26 -0.85
N ALA A 169 1.00 11.78 -1.36
CA ALA A 169 1.44 12.07 -2.72
C ALA A 169 2.25 10.90 -3.29
N GLY A 170 2.25 10.79 -4.60
CA GLY A 170 3.06 9.81 -5.31
C GLY A 170 3.42 10.29 -6.71
N VAL A 171 4.53 9.78 -7.23
CA VAL A 171 4.99 10.03 -8.59
C VAL A 171 5.56 8.73 -9.16
N GLU A 172 5.20 8.46 -10.41
CA GLU A 172 5.80 7.40 -11.21
C GLU A 172 6.39 8.02 -12.48
N LEU A 173 7.65 7.75 -12.75
CA LEU A 173 8.33 8.17 -13.98
C LEU A 173 8.52 6.94 -14.86
N HIS A 174 8.07 7.03 -16.12
CA HIS A 174 8.17 5.98 -17.13
C HIS A 174 9.14 6.41 -18.23
N PRO A 175 10.47 6.20 -18.05
CA PRO A 175 11.46 6.67 -19.04
C PRO A 175 11.25 5.98 -20.38
N PRO A 176 11.12 6.69 -21.51
CA PRO A 176 10.88 6.07 -22.81
C PRO A 176 12.00 5.10 -23.25
N MET A 177 13.22 5.33 -22.78
CA MET A 177 14.37 4.46 -23.06
C MET A 177 14.29 3.11 -22.31
N TYR A 178 13.48 3.01 -21.25
CA TYR A 178 13.32 1.83 -20.42
C TYR A 178 11.81 1.51 -20.23
N PRO A 179 11.11 1.09 -21.31
CA PRO A 179 9.63 0.98 -21.30
C PRO A 179 9.07 -0.05 -20.30
N ARG A 180 9.93 -0.89 -19.74
CA ARG A 180 9.55 -1.87 -18.70
C ARG A 180 9.93 -1.43 -17.30
N SER A 181 10.49 -0.25 -17.13
CA SER A 181 10.96 0.23 -15.83
C SER A 181 10.28 1.53 -15.46
N SER A 182 9.94 1.69 -14.20
CA SER A 182 9.41 2.92 -13.63
C SER A 182 10.23 3.30 -12.40
N LEU A 183 10.49 4.60 -12.25
CA LEU A 183 11.00 5.15 -10.99
C LEU A 183 9.80 5.60 -10.17
N LEU A 184 9.80 5.25 -8.90
CA LEU A 184 8.71 5.48 -7.98
C LEU A 184 9.14 6.40 -6.85
N GLY A 185 8.24 7.28 -6.44
CA GLY A 185 8.42 8.09 -5.24
C GLY A 185 7.08 8.33 -4.57
N ASP A 186 6.99 8.19 -3.25
CA ASP A 186 5.76 8.49 -2.54
C ASP A 186 5.97 9.07 -1.14
N LEU A 187 4.94 9.74 -0.66
CA LEU A 187 4.76 10.21 0.70
C LEU A 187 3.46 9.65 1.23
N ALA A 188 3.55 8.89 2.32
CA ALA A 188 2.42 8.31 3.03
C ALA A 188 2.56 8.54 4.54
N TRP A 189 1.58 8.08 5.31
CA TRP A 189 1.59 8.16 6.77
C TRP A 189 1.22 6.81 7.36
N GLU A 190 1.96 6.42 8.38
CA GLU A 190 1.69 5.19 9.12
C GLU A 190 1.79 5.44 10.62
N PRO A 191 1.00 4.74 11.43
CA PRO A 191 1.06 4.89 12.87
C PRO A 191 2.24 4.13 13.47
N GLU A 192 2.77 4.69 14.54
CA GLU A 192 3.63 4.05 15.50
C GLU A 192 2.83 3.90 16.79
N LEU A 193 2.60 2.66 17.23
CA LEU A 193 1.72 2.34 18.34
C LEU A 193 2.54 2.16 19.62
N ASP A 194 2.62 3.21 20.43
CA ASP A 194 3.29 3.17 21.74
C ASP A 194 2.28 2.76 22.81
N ALA A 195 2.57 1.65 23.51
CA ALA A 195 1.71 1.14 24.56
C ALA A 195 1.64 2.07 25.80
N VAL A 196 2.66 2.91 26.01
CA VAL A 196 2.73 3.83 27.15
C VAL A 196 2.16 5.20 26.80
N HIS A 197 2.57 5.77 25.67
CA HIS A 197 2.25 7.16 25.31
C HIS A 197 1.07 7.28 24.32
N GLY A 198 0.66 6.15 23.71
CA GLY A 198 -0.37 6.10 22.70
C GLY A 198 0.17 6.24 21.28
N PRO A 199 -0.71 6.14 20.25
CA PRO A 199 -0.29 6.14 18.87
C PRO A 199 0.22 7.51 18.41
N VAL A 200 1.26 7.50 17.58
CA VAL A 200 1.82 8.67 16.91
C VAL A 200 1.82 8.43 15.40
N LEU A 201 1.33 9.40 14.63
CA LEU A 201 1.32 9.31 13.18
C LEU A 201 2.65 9.85 12.61
N ARG A 202 3.35 9.02 11.84
CA ARG A 202 4.65 9.31 11.24
C ARG A 202 4.52 9.38 9.72
N TRP A 203 5.19 10.35 9.09
CA TRP A 203 5.32 10.32 7.62
C TRP A 203 6.34 9.26 7.20
N MET A 204 6.11 8.72 6.02
CA MET A 204 6.99 7.78 5.35
C MET A 204 7.26 8.27 3.94
N LEU A 205 8.53 8.38 3.58
CA LEU A 205 8.99 8.72 2.23
C LEU A 205 9.57 7.46 1.59
N GLY A 206 9.04 7.08 0.44
CA GLY A 206 9.52 5.96 -0.36
C GLY A 206 10.14 6.41 -1.67
N ILE A 207 11.22 5.75 -2.08
CA ILE A 207 11.76 5.82 -3.44
C ILE A 207 12.08 4.41 -3.92
N GLY A 208 11.84 4.13 -5.19
CA GLY A 208 12.05 2.78 -5.71
C GLY A 208 12.09 2.69 -7.22
N VAL A 209 12.30 1.48 -7.67
CA VAL A 209 12.26 1.09 -9.08
C VAL A 209 11.31 -0.09 -9.21
N ARG A 210 10.40 -0.03 -10.18
CA ARG A 210 9.54 -1.14 -10.60
C ARG A 210 10.01 -1.62 -11.96
N TYR A 211 10.16 -2.93 -12.11
CA TYR A 211 10.47 -3.58 -13.38
C TYR A 211 9.38 -4.56 -13.77
N GLN A 212 8.77 -4.36 -14.93
CA GLN A 212 7.77 -5.28 -15.48
C GLN A 212 8.46 -6.53 -16.04
N ALA A 213 8.58 -7.55 -15.21
CA ALA A 213 9.23 -8.80 -15.59
C ALA A 213 8.37 -9.63 -16.55
N PHE A 214 7.03 -9.63 -16.35
CA PHE A 214 6.05 -10.39 -17.11
C PHE A 214 4.85 -9.51 -17.46
N SER A 215 4.05 -9.91 -18.46
CA SER A 215 2.80 -9.21 -18.79
C SER A 215 1.78 -9.21 -17.64
N TRP A 216 1.94 -10.09 -16.68
CA TRP A 216 1.08 -10.28 -15.51
C TRP A 216 1.78 -9.97 -14.18
N GLY A 217 3.04 -9.50 -14.19
CA GLY A 217 3.74 -9.29 -12.94
C GLY A 217 4.97 -8.39 -13.04
N SER A 218 5.23 -7.68 -11.95
CA SER A 218 6.36 -6.77 -11.79
C SER A 218 7.15 -7.08 -10.51
N VAL A 219 8.41 -6.65 -10.50
CA VAL A 219 9.29 -6.68 -9.33
C VAL A 219 9.63 -5.25 -8.96
N GLU A 220 9.60 -4.95 -7.68
CA GLU A 220 9.99 -3.66 -7.12
C GLU A 220 11.15 -3.80 -6.15
N LEU A 221 12.04 -2.81 -6.19
CA LEU A 221 13.04 -2.56 -5.16
C LEU A 221 12.83 -1.13 -4.66
N ALA A 222 12.70 -0.96 -3.36
CA ALA A 222 12.45 0.34 -2.77
C ALA A 222 13.24 0.53 -1.48
N VAL A 223 13.52 1.81 -1.19
CA VAL A 223 14.02 2.27 0.09
C VAL A 223 12.97 3.17 0.68
N ARG A 224 12.63 2.97 1.95
CA ARG A 224 11.69 3.79 2.70
C ARG A 224 12.34 4.34 3.95
N ALA A 225 12.11 5.63 4.19
CA ALA A 225 12.53 6.33 5.39
C ALA A 225 11.29 6.83 6.14
N ARG A 226 11.29 6.66 7.45
CA ARG A 226 10.20 7.10 8.34
C ARG A 226 10.66 8.31 9.16
N GLN A 227 9.75 9.18 9.50
CA GLN A 227 9.98 10.28 10.41
C GLN A 227 10.59 9.81 11.75
N GLY A 228 11.74 10.37 12.11
CA GLY A 228 12.44 10.05 13.35
C GLY A 228 13.41 8.86 13.26
N ASP A 229 13.46 8.16 12.12
CA ASP A 229 14.52 7.18 11.87
C ASP A 229 15.79 7.91 11.39
N ASP A 230 16.95 7.41 11.76
CA ASP A 230 18.22 7.76 11.15
C ASP A 230 18.40 7.02 9.80
N LEU A 231 19.50 7.27 9.11
CA LEU A 231 19.79 6.59 7.83
C LEU A 231 19.91 5.06 8.00
N GLY A 232 20.35 4.59 9.18
CA GLY A 232 20.40 3.15 9.49
C GLY A 232 19.02 2.55 9.75
N GLY A 233 18.02 3.37 10.05
CA GLY A 233 16.63 2.99 10.23
C GLY A 233 15.84 2.85 8.91
N ALA A 234 16.40 3.28 7.77
CA ALA A 234 15.74 3.13 6.48
C ALA A 234 15.50 1.66 6.15
N THR A 235 14.33 1.37 5.58
CA THR A 235 13.93 0.01 5.22
C THR A 235 14.15 -0.22 3.72
N VAL A 236 14.95 -1.23 3.37
CA VAL A 236 15.09 -1.69 1.98
C VAL A 236 14.16 -2.88 1.78
N MET A 237 13.31 -2.81 0.76
CA MET A 237 12.32 -3.85 0.49
C MET A 237 12.33 -4.30 -0.96
N ALA A 238 11.99 -5.56 -1.17
CA ALA A 238 11.67 -6.13 -2.47
C ALA A 238 10.20 -6.56 -2.47
N ARG A 239 9.50 -6.30 -3.57
CA ARG A 239 8.11 -6.73 -3.79
C ARG A 239 7.98 -7.43 -5.13
N PHE A 240 7.06 -8.39 -5.17
CA PHE A 240 6.55 -8.97 -6.39
C PHE A 240 5.04 -8.71 -6.47
N ASN A 241 4.62 -8.08 -7.54
CA ASN A 241 3.22 -7.78 -7.81
C ASN A 241 2.72 -8.65 -8.96
N ALA A 242 1.52 -9.18 -8.84
CA ALA A 242 0.89 -10.00 -9.86
C ALA A 242 -0.55 -9.57 -10.09
N ILE A 243 -1.00 -9.64 -11.34
CA ILE A 243 -2.39 -9.43 -11.73
C ILE A 243 -2.88 -10.60 -12.58
N ALA A 244 -4.03 -11.13 -12.23
CA ALA A 244 -4.75 -12.10 -13.03
C ALA A 244 -6.08 -11.52 -13.51
N ARG A 245 -6.46 -11.82 -14.74
CA ARG A 245 -7.76 -11.45 -15.32
C ARG A 245 -8.49 -12.72 -15.75
N ARG A 246 -9.79 -12.71 -15.61
CA ARG A 246 -10.67 -13.71 -16.22
C ARG A 246 -10.98 -13.39 -17.66
#